data_fe63c2f8d95f293beb658bd21eec32a7
#
_entry.id   fe63c2f8d95f293beb658bd21eec32a7
#
_cell.length_a   1.000
_cell.length_b   1.000
_cell.length_c   1.000
_cell.angle_alpha   90.00
_cell.angle_beta   90.00
_cell.angle_gamma   90.00
#
_symmetry.space_group_name_H-M   'P 1'
#
loop_
_entity.id
_entity.type
_entity.pdbx_description
1 polymer ?
#
loop_
_entity_poly.entity_id
_entity_poly.type
_entity_poly.pdbx_seq_one_letter_code
_entity_poly.pdbx_strand_id
1 'polypeptide(L)'
;MDKPQNKFLSVVYQLYTISENGEKKLEEQTGTEHPFELITGFGIALDKFEKELTDIQKGESFDFSLQPEEAFGAYEPKGVNKLKREIFMVNGKFDSENIYEGSIITLTDNEDHQFMAQVIKIEDDGVTVDTNHPLAGKVLNFVGEVAENREATEEEIQHLMKRLTGGCGSCSGCGHHGEGEGCDHHGEGEGCGHHGGGCGHCHH
;
A
#
# COMPACT_ATOMS: atom_id res chain seq x y z
N MET A 1 14.22 10.62 -28.44
CA MET A 1 13.21 10.03 -27.56
C MET A 1 13.53 10.58 -26.19
N ASP A 2 12.80 11.61 -25.80
CA ASP A 2 12.97 12.21 -24.47
C ASP A 2 12.64 11.14 -23.43
N LYS A 3 13.56 10.92 -22.49
CA LYS A 3 13.27 10.10 -21.31
C LYS A 3 12.09 10.76 -20.61
N PRO A 4 11.07 9.99 -20.17
CA PRO A 4 10.03 10.56 -19.34
C PRO A 4 10.72 11.19 -18.12
N GLN A 5 10.63 12.51 -18.00
CA GLN A 5 11.15 13.21 -16.84
C GLN A 5 10.25 12.88 -15.66
N ASN A 6 10.71 12.00 -14.79
CA ASN A 6 10.02 11.69 -13.55
C ASN A 6 10.07 12.94 -12.66
N LYS A 7 8.91 13.39 -12.23
CA LYS A 7 8.79 14.54 -11.33
C LYS A 7 8.57 14.06 -9.91
N PHE A 8 9.23 14.71 -8.98
CA PHE A 8 8.93 14.62 -7.55
C PHE A 8 7.83 15.61 -7.23
N LEU A 9 6.73 15.11 -6.70
CA LEU A 9 5.57 15.88 -6.27
C LEU A 9 5.36 15.67 -4.77
N SER A 10 5.17 16.77 -4.06
CA SER A 10 4.74 16.78 -2.66
C SER A 10 3.46 17.60 -2.58
N VAL A 11 2.37 16.98 -2.12
CA VAL A 11 1.04 17.60 -2.14
C VAL A 11 0.34 17.45 -0.80
N VAL A 12 -0.39 18.48 -0.42
CA VAL A 12 -1.33 18.46 0.70
C VAL A 12 -2.72 18.48 0.13
N TYR A 13 -3.53 17.45 0.42
CA TYR A 13 -4.85 17.33 -0.18
C TYR A 13 -5.90 16.80 0.79
N GLN A 14 -7.13 17.00 0.40
CA GLN A 14 -8.32 16.39 0.95
C GLN A 14 -9.01 15.63 -0.17
N LEU A 15 -9.31 14.36 0.09
CA LEU A 15 -10.05 13.51 -0.83
C LEU A 15 -11.50 13.40 -0.36
N TYR A 16 -12.40 13.76 -1.23
CA TYR A 16 -13.84 13.62 -1.02
C TYR A 16 -14.42 12.62 -2.00
N THR A 17 -15.37 11.83 -1.53
CA THR A 17 -16.30 11.12 -2.41
C THR A 17 -17.53 11.99 -2.65
N ILE A 18 -18.03 11.99 -3.88
CA ILE A 18 -19.25 12.67 -4.25
C ILE A 18 -20.32 11.61 -4.50
N SER A 19 -21.41 11.65 -3.72
CA SER A 19 -22.55 10.78 -3.93
C SER A 19 -23.42 11.27 -5.09
N GLU A 20 -24.33 10.43 -5.57
CA GLU A 20 -25.31 10.79 -6.63
C GLU A 20 -26.16 12.01 -6.27
N ASN A 21 -26.37 12.26 -4.98
CA ASN A 21 -27.09 13.43 -4.47
C ASN A 21 -26.22 14.70 -4.41
N GLY A 22 -24.94 14.61 -4.80
CA GLY A 22 -24.00 15.73 -4.73
C GLY A 22 -23.39 15.98 -3.34
N GLU A 23 -23.65 15.12 -2.38
CA GLU A 23 -23.05 15.23 -1.04
C GLU A 23 -21.58 14.83 -1.09
N LYS A 24 -20.71 15.68 -0.53
CA LYS A 24 -19.28 15.42 -0.38
C LYS A 24 -19.00 14.81 0.98
N LYS A 25 -18.34 13.65 1.00
CA LYS A 25 -17.86 13.01 2.22
C LYS A 25 -16.35 12.98 2.20
N LEU A 26 -15.71 13.50 3.25
CA LEU A 26 -14.26 13.42 3.41
C LEU A 26 -13.85 11.97 3.70
N GLU A 27 -13.00 11.41 2.87
CA GLU A 27 -12.48 10.05 3.01
C GLU A 27 -11.03 10.04 3.51
N GLU A 28 -10.21 10.98 3.00
CA GLU A 28 -8.80 11.07 3.35
C GLU A 28 -8.35 12.53 3.38
N GLN A 29 -7.37 12.82 4.20
CA GLN A 29 -6.75 14.13 4.31
C GLN A 29 -5.28 13.98 4.69
N THR A 30 -4.40 14.73 4.01
CA THR A 30 -2.99 14.88 4.38
C THR A 30 -2.76 16.22 5.07
N GLY A 31 -1.71 16.33 5.85
CA GLY A 31 -1.31 17.56 6.53
C GLY A 31 0.00 18.12 5.99
N THR A 32 0.26 19.39 6.31
CA THR A 32 1.52 20.05 5.95
C THR A 32 2.76 19.43 6.60
N GLU A 33 2.59 18.77 7.74
CA GLU A 33 3.69 18.06 8.43
C GLU A 33 3.99 16.71 7.77
N HIS A 34 3.00 16.10 7.12
CA HIS A 34 3.10 14.84 6.42
C HIS A 34 2.39 14.93 5.07
N PRO A 35 2.97 15.66 4.10
CA PRO A 35 2.41 15.74 2.76
C PRO A 35 2.51 14.38 2.07
N PHE A 36 1.66 14.15 1.08
CA PHE A 36 1.77 12.99 0.22
C PHE A 36 2.87 13.22 -0.82
N GLU A 37 3.90 12.39 -0.77
CA GLU A 37 5.06 12.47 -1.67
C GLU A 37 5.03 11.32 -2.67
N LEU A 38 5.21 11.65 -3.93
CA LEU A 38 5.29 10.69 -5.02
C LEU A 38 6.30 11.09 -6.08
N ILE A 39 6.76 10.09 -6.82
CA ILE A 39 7.51 10.29 -8.06
C ILE A 39 6.66 9.76 -9.20
N THR A 40 6.40 10.61 -10.20
CA THR A 40 5.53 10.26 -11.33
C THR A 40 6.10 9.11 -12.17
N GLY A 41 5.21 8.29 -12.73
CA GLY A 41 5.59 7.21 -13.63
C GLY A 41 5.94 5.88 -12.98
N PHE A 42 5.75 5.75 -11.66
CA PHE A 42 5.97 4.49 -10.91
C PHE A 42 4.67 3.80 -10.48
N GLY A 43 3.51 4.36 -10.84
CA GLY A 43 2.21 3.80 -10.50
C GLY A 43 1.90 3.81 -8.99
N ILE A 44 2.44 4.78 -8.26
CA ILE A 44 2.20 4.94 -6.81
C ILE A 44 0.83 5.55 -6.57
N ALA A 45 0.41 6.45 -7.44
CA ALA A 45 -0.89 7.10 -7.43
C ALA A 45 -1.68 6.77 -8.69
N LEU A 46 -2.92 7.25 -8.76
CA LEU A 46 -3.75 7.09 -9.94
C LEU A 46 -3.13 7.87 -11.12
N ASP A 47 -3.06 7.26 -12.30
CA ASP A 47 -2.44 7.86 -13.50
C ASP A 47 -3.03 9.24 -13.84
N LYS A 48 -4.33 9.40 -13.65
CA LYS A 48 -5.01 10.66 -13.91
C LYS A 48 -4.65 11.71 -12.87
N PHE A 49 -4.55 11.31 -11.59
CA PHE A 49 -4.10 12.19 -10.51
C PHE A 49 -2.68 12.70 -10.77
N GLU A 50 -1.75 11.82 -11.15
CA GLU A 50 -0.38 12.21 -11.51
C GLU A 50 -0.35 13.20 -12.67
N LYS A 51 -1.16 12.98 -13.72
CA LYS A 51 -1.25 13.86 -14.89
C LYS A 51 -1.76 15.25 -14.54
N GLU A 52 -2.84 15.34 -13.78
CA GLU A 52 -3.41 16.63 -13.37
C GLU A 52 -2.40 17.44 -12.53
N LEU A 53 -1.65 16.80 -11.64
CA LEU A 53 -0.67 17.47 -10.78
C LEU A 53 0.64 17.84 -11.49
N THR A 54 1.00 17.13 -12.57
CA THR A 54 2.26 17.33 -13.26
C THR A 54 2.42 18.75 -13.81
N ASP A 55 1.31 19.37 -14.22
CA ASP A 55 1.30 20.70 -14.84
C ASP A 55 1.12 21.85 -13.83
N ILE A 56 0.79 21.52 -12.55
CA ILE A 56 0.56 22.50 -11.48
C ILE A 56 1.89 22.88 -10.85
N GLN A 57 2.12 24.17 -10.65
CA GLN A 57 3.36 24.66 -10.07
C GLN A 57 3.33 24.63 -8.54
N LYS A 58 4.52 24.68 -7.93
CA LYS A 58 4.66 24.80 -6.48
C LYS A 58 3.90 26.01 -5.95
N GLY A 59 3.08 25.79 -4.91
CA GLY A 59 2.27 26.82 -4.25
C GLY A 59 0.93 27.09 -4.93
N GLU A 60 0.61 26.35 -6.00
CA GLU A 60 -0.72 26.45 -6.63
C GLU A 60 -1.69 25.44 -6.03
N SER A 61 -2.91 25.89 -5.85
CA SER A 61 -4.02 25.04 -5.39
C SER A 61 -4.67 24.32 -6.55
N PHE A 62 -5.20 23.15 -6.27
CA PHE A 62 -5.95 22.36 -7.24
C PHE A 62 -7.31 21.91 -6.68
N ASP A 63 -8.26 21.78 -7.57
CA ASP A 63 -9.59 21.20 -7.32
C ASP A 63 -10.04 20.50 -8.59
N PHE A 64 -9.98 19.19 -8.60
CA PHE A 64 -10.41 18.38 -9.74
C PHE A 64 -11.13 17.12 -9.28
N SER A 65 -11.94 16.55 -10.17
CA SER A 65 -12.70 15.34 -9.90
C SER A 65 -12.33 14.26 -10.91
N LEU A 66 -12.18 13.04 -10.40
CA LEU A 66 -11.94 11.83 -11.18
C LEU A 66 -13.22 11.01 -11.24
N GLN A 67 -13.56 10.56 -12.44
CA GLN A 67 -14.64 9.59 -12.63
C GLN A 67 -14.20 8.21 -12.14
N PRO A 68 -15.15 7.31 -11.81
CA PRO A 68 -14.80 5.98 -11.32
C PRO A 68 -13.81 5.24 -12.22
N GLU A 69 -13.96 5.34 -13.54
CA GLU A 69 -13.11 4.69 -14.54
C GLU A 69 -11.67 5.24 -14.55
N GLU A 70 -11.49 6.48 -14.12
CA GLU A 70 -10.19 7.17 -14.01
C GLU A 70 -9.53 6.98 -12.63
N ALA A 71 -10.26 6.34 -11.71
CA ALA A 71 -9.85 6.12 -10.32
C ALA A 71 -9.78 4.62 -9.99
N PHE A 72 -10.69 4.12 -9.19
CA PHE A 72 -10.69 2.72 -8.72
C PHE A 72 -11.63 1.81 -9.52
N GLY A 73 -12.08 2.25 -10.68
CA GLY A 73 -12.99 1.51 -11.54
C GLY A 73 -14.46 1.63 -11.13
N ALA A 74 -15.32 1.12 -12.00
CA ALA A 74 -16.75 1.03 -11.71
C ALA A 74 -17.00 -0.02 -10.61
N TYR A 75 -18.04 0.18 -9.84
CA TYR A 75 -18.48 -0.83 -8.87
C TYR A 75 -19.03 -2.06 -9.61
N GLU A 76 -18.47 -3.23 -9.36
CA GLU A 76 -18.89 -4.49 -9.95
C GLU A 76 -19.75 -5.30 -8.97
N PRO A 77 -21.04 -5.46 -9.22
CA PRO A 77 -21.91 -6.29 -8.37
C PRO A 77 -21.45 -7.75 -8.25
N LYS A 78 -20.66 -8.24 -9.23
CA LYS A 78 -20.06 -9.58 -9.19
C LYS A 78 -18.96 -9.70 -8.14
N GLY A 79 -18.41 -8.59 -7.66
CA GLY A 79 -17.46 -8.57 -6.56
C GLY A 79 -18.10 -8.92 -5.20
N VAL A 80 -19.42 -8.85 -5.10
CA VAL A 80 -20.13 -9.23 -3.88
C VAL A 80 -20.41 -10.74 -3.90
N ASN A 81 -19.77 -11.45 -2.99
CA ASN A 81 -19.83 -12.91 -2.91
C ASN A 81 -20.22 -13.35 -1.50
N LYS A 82 -21.09 -14.39 -1.43
CA LYS A 82 -21.40 -15.05 -0.17
C LYS A 82 -20.47 -16.26 0.00
N LEU A 83 -19.61 -16.17 1.00
CA LEU A 83 -18.67 -17.22 1.36
C LEU A 83 -19.21 -18.05 2.53
N LYS A 84 -18.87 -19.34 2.56
CA LYS A 84 -19.29 -20.22 3.64
C LYS A 84 -18.70 -19.78 4.97
N ARG A 85 -19.50 -19.84 6.04
CA ARG A 85 -19.07 -19.48 7.40
C ARG A 85 -17.87 -20.29 7.90
N GLU A 86 -17.71 -21.50 7.38
CA GLU A 86 -16.61 -22.42 7.73
C GLU A 86 -15.22 -21.84 7.43
N ILE A 87 -15.11 -21.01 6.38
CA ILE A 87 -13.85 -20.35 5.98
C ILE A 87 -13.36 -19.39 7.07
N PHE A 88 -14.27 -18.86 7.86
CA PHE A 88 -14.02 -17.87 8.90
C PHE A 88 -13.98 -18.45 10.30
N MET A 89 -13.78 -19.76 10.42
CA MET A 89 -13.72 -20.45 11.70
C MET A 89 -12.27 -20.72 12.09
N VAL A 90 -11.89 -20.30 13.28
CA VAL A 90 -10.59 -20.60 13.91
C VAL A 90 -10.84 -21.53 15.09
N ASN A 91 -10.21 -22.70 15.10
CA ASN A 91 -10.38 -23.73 16.14
C ASN A 91 -11.84 -24.16 16.37
N GLY A 92 -12.65 -24.20 15.29
CA GLY A 92 -14.06 -24.61 15.36
C GLY A 92 -15.02 -23.54 15.89
N LYS A 93 -14.54 -22.30 16.07
CA LYS A 93 -15.36 -21.14 16.47
C LYS A 93 -15.23 -20.04 15.41
N PHE A 94 -16.34 -19.34 15.18
CA PHE A 94 -16.33 -18.17 14.30
C PHE A 94 -15.47 -17.06 14.89
N ASP A 95 -14.57 -16.50 14.09
CA ASP A 95 -13.66 -15.44 14.49
C ASP A 95 -14.36 -14.07 14.51
N SER A 96 -15.18 -13.86 15.52
CA SER A 96 -15.93 -12.61 15.69
C SER A 96 -15.08 -11.43 16.15
N GLU A 97 -13.80 -11.64 16.51
CA GLU A 97 -12.91 -10.57 16.90
C GLU A 97 -12.35 -9.82 15.68
N ASN A 98 -12.08 -10.56 14.60
CA ASN A 98 -11.53 -10.01 13.37
C ASN A 98 -12.58 -9.85 12.26
N ILE A 99 -13.70 -10.59 12.34
CA ILE A 99 -14.73 -10.65 11.30
C ILE A 99 -16.04 -10.10 11.84
N TYR A 100 -16.32 -8.85 11.50
CA TYR A 100 -17.54 -8.14 11.82
C TYR A 100 -18.00 -7.29 10.64
N GLU A 101 -19.26 -6.89 10.61
CA GLU A 101 -19.82 -6.08 9.52
C GLU A 101 -19.08 -4.75 9.39
N GLY A 102 -18.55 -4.47 8.21
CA GLY A 102 -17.70 -3.32 7.91
C GLY A 102 -16.19 -3.56 8.04
N SER A 103 -15.74 -4.69 8.60
CA SER A 103 -14.31 -5.01 8.67
C SER A 103 -13.72 -5.30 7.29
N ILE A 104 -12.45 -4.97 7.11
CA ILE A 104 -11.67 -5.33 5.92
C ILE A 104 -10.81 -6.54 6.28
N ILE A 105 -10.97 -7.60 5.52
CA ILE A 105 -10.28 -8.88 5.72
C ILE A 105 -9.45 -9.23 4.50
N THR A 106 -8.36 -9.95 4.70
CA THR A 106 -7.57 -10.51 3.61
C THR A 106 -8.05 -11.93 3.32
N LEU A 107 -8.43 -12.18 2.09
CA LEU A 107 -8.81 -13.50 1.59
C LEU A 107 -7.75 -14.00 0.62
N THR A 108 -7.68 -15.32 0.47
CA THR A 108 -6.79 -15.97 -0.50
C THR A 108 -7.66 -16.77 -1.46
N ASP A 109 -7.40 -16.64 -2.75
CA ASP A 109 -8.07 -17.44 -3.78
C ASP A 109 -7.45 -18.85 -3.92
N ASN A 110 -7.95 -19.62 -4.86
CA ASN A 110 -7.47 -20.99 -5.13
C ASN A 110 -6.07 -21.03 -5.80
N GLU A 111 -5.56 -19.85 -6.21
CA GLU A 111 -4.26 -19.68 -6.87
C GLU A 111 -3.23 -19.03 -5.90
N ASP A 112 -3.55 -18.98 -4.61
CA ASP A 112 -2.77 -18.35 -3.54
C ASP A 112 -2.59 -16.83 -3.69
N HIS A 113 -3.44 -16.16 -4.47
CA HIS A 113 -3.45 -14.70 -4.54
C HIS A 113 -4.22 -14.13 -3.36
N GLN A 114 -3.60 -13.20 -2.66
CA GLN A 114 -4.23 -12.48 -1.56
C GLN A 114 -4.93 -11.22 -2.07
N PHE A 115 -6.15 -11.02 -1.63
CA PHE A 115 -6.92 -9.82 -1.91
C PHE A 115 -7.70 -9.37 -0.69
N MET A 116 -7.99 -8.09 -0.62
CA MET A 116 -8.79 -7.53 0.46
C MET A 116 -10.26 -7.55 0.09
N ALA A 117 -11.11 -7.83 1.07
CA ALA A 117 -12.55 -7.79 0.94
C ALA A 117 -13.18 -7.14 2.17
N GLN A 118 -14.25 -6.39 1.95
CA GLN A 118 -15.03 -5.81 3.04
C GLN A 118 -16.18 -6.73 3.42
N VAL A 119 -16.35 -6.98 4.70
CA VAL A 119 -17.49 -7.75 5.21
C VAL A 119 -18.73 -6.87 5.17
N ILE A 120 -19.71 -7.24 4.34
CA ILE A 120 -21.00 -6.52 4.22
C ILE A 120 -22.01 -7.03 5.26
N LYS A 121 -22.13 -8.34 5.39
CA LYS A 121 -23.14 -8.98 6.23
C LYS A 121 -22.69 -10.35 6.72
N ILE A 122 -23.04 -10.65 7.96
CA ILE A 122 -22.79 -11.95 8.57
C ILE A 122 -24.13 -12.64 8.81
N GLU A 123 -24.29 -13.85 8.24
CA GLU A 123 -25.48 -14.68 8.36
C GLU A 123 -25.10 -16.05 8.96
N ASP A 124 -26.10 -16.82 9.39
CA ASP A 124 -25.85 -18.12 10.01
C ASP A 124 -25.21 -19.15 9.05
N ASP A 125 -25.49 -19.02 7.76
CA ASP A 125 -25.02 -19.91 6.69
C ASP A 125 -23.80 -19.37 5.93
N GLY A 126 -23.40 -18.09 6.15
CA GLY A 126 -22.26 -17.51 5.45
C GLY A 126 -21.99 -16.06 5.77
N VAL A 127 -20.91 -15.56 5.18
CA VAL A 127 -20.48 -14.16 5.27
C VAL A 127 -20.50 -13.58 3.87
N THR A 128 -21.24 -12.49 3.68
CA THR A 128 -21.23 -11.73 2.43
C THR A 128 -20.10 -10.74 2.46
N VAL A 129 -19.21 -10.85 1.49
CA VAL A 129 -18.03 -9.98 1.35
C VAL A 129 -18.08 -9.27 0.02
N ASP A 130 -17.55 -8.05 -0.02
CA ASP A 130 -17.38 -7.25 -1.22
C ASP A 130 -15.87 -7.13 -1.50
N THR A 131 -15.45 -7.56 -2.67
CA THR A 131 -14.07 -7.48 -3.14
C THR A 131 -13.78 -6.20 -3.92
N ASN A 132 -14.80 -5.36 -4.14
CA ASN A 132 -14.60 -4.06 -4.75
C ASN A 132 -13.77 -3.15 -3.85
N HIS A 133 -13.00 -2.27 -4.48
CA HIS A 133 -12.34 -1.21 -3.71
C HIS A 133 -13.40 -0.35 -3.00
N PRO A 134 -13.19 0.09 -1.73
CA PRO A 134 -14.19 0.88 -0.98
C PRO A 134 -14.62 2.18 -1.65
N LEU A 135 -13.80 2.68 -2.58
CA LEU A 135 -14.06 3.88 -3.37
C LEU A 135 -14.47 3.57 -4.83
N ALA A 136 -14.61 2.29 -5.20
CA ALA A 136 -15.07 1.92 -6.54
C ALA A 136 -16.48 2.44 -6.82
N GLY A 137 -16.74 2.85 -8.04
CA GLY A 137 -18.03 3.41 -8.46
C GLY A 137 -18.34 4.80 -7.93
N LYS A 138 -17.42 5.42 -7.18
CA LYS A 138 -17.60 6.77 -6.63
C LYS A 138 -16.80 7.79 -7.43
N VAL A 139 -17.37 8.97 -7.59
CA VAL A 139 -16.63 10.13 -8.11
C VAL A 139 -15.76 10.67 -6.98
N LEU A 140 -14.46 10.82 -7.26
CA LEU A 140 -13.48 11.32 -6.31
C LEU A 140 -13.18 12.78 -6.61
N ASN A 141 -13.20 13.63 -5.60
CA ASN A 141 -12.80 15.02 -5.73
C ASN A 141 -11.58 15.30 -4.84
N PHE A 142 -10.51 15.72 -5.47
CA PHE A 142 -9.26 16.09 -4.82
C PHE A 142 -9.15 17.60 -4.76
N VAL A 143 -8.99 18.11 -3.56
CA VAL A 143 -8.81 19.55 -3.29
C VAL A 143 -7.55 19.72 -2.47
N GLY A 144 -6.63 20.56 -2.92
CA GLY A 144 -5.38 20.73 -2.19
C GLY A 144 -4.44 21.75 -2.79
N GLU A 145 -3.17 21.64 -2.40
CA GLU A 145 -2.09 22.52 -2.83
C GLU A 145 -0.83 21.70 -3.12
N VAL A 146 -0.11 22.08 -4.15
CA VAL A 146 1.19 21.48 -4.48
C VAL A 146 2.28 22.16 -3.64
N ALA A 147 2.79 21.44 -2.63
CA ALA A 147 3.87 21.92 -1.77
C ALA A 147 5.21 21.91 -2.51
N GLU A 148 5.45 20.92 -3.40
CA GLU A 148 6.65 20.84 -4.22
C GLU A 148 6.38 20.16 -5.56
N ASN A 149 6.93 20.73 -6.65
CA ASN A 149 6.94 20.13 -7.99
C ASN A 149 8.29 20.43 -8.63
N ARG A 150 9.10 19.40 -8.79
CA ARG A 150 10.44 19.50 -9.39
C ARG A 150 10.81 18.19 -10.09
N GLU A 151 11.87 18.21 -10.83
CA GLU A 151 12.45 16.97 -11.37
C GLU A 151 12.95 16.07 -10.22
N ALA A 152 12.65 14.78 -10.30
CA ALA A 152 13.15 13.81 -9.34
C ALA A 152 14.64 13.55 -9.57
N THR A 153 15.40 13.47 -8.47
CA THR A 153 16.82 13.12 -8.54
C THR A 153 17.00 11.60 -8.76
N GLU A 154 18.13 11.21 -9.34
CA GLU A 154 18.44 9.79 -9.51
C GLU A 154 18.49 9.03 -8.17
N GLU A 155 18.94 9.69 -7.11
CA GLU A 155 18.99 9.11 -5.76
C GLU A 155 17.58 8.83 -5.21
N GLU A 156 16.64 9.74 -5.39
CA GLU A 156 15.25 9.58 -4.99
C GLU A 156 14.56 8.45 -5.76
N ILE A 157 14.79 8.40 -7.07
CA ILE A 157 14.28 7.32 -7.93
C ILE A 157 14.83 5.97 -7.47
N GLN A 158 16.14 5.86 -7.22
CA GLN A 158 16.76 4.62 -6.75
C GLN A 158 16.25 4.22 -5.36
N HIS A 159 16.07 5.17 -4.46
CA HIS A 159 15.52 4.91 -3.13
C HIS A 159 14.09 4.38 -3.21
N LEU A 160 13.26 5.00 -4.07
CA LEU A 160 11.91 4.56 -4.32
C LEU A 160 11.89 3.13 -4.92
N MET A 161 12.70 2.88 -5.94
CA MET A 161 12.80 1.56 -6.56
C MET A 161 13.20 0.48 -5.56
N LYS A 162 14.14 0.76 -4.66
CA LYS A 162 14.53 -0.16 -3.59
C LYS A 162 13.36 -0.48 -2.65
N ARG A 163 12.53 0.51 -2.33
CA ARG A 163 11.32 0.30 -1.50
C ARG A 163 10.28 -0.55 -2.22
N LEU A 164 10.04 -0.29 -3.50
CA LEU A 164 9.05 -1.03 -4.31
C LEU A 164 9.47 -2.48 -4.59
N THR A 165 10.78 -2.73 -4.76
CA THR A 165 11.30 -4.08 -5.05
C THR A 165 11.58 -4.92 -3.79
N GLY A 166 11.21 -4.42 -2.61
CA GLY A 166 11.39 -5.17 -1.35
C GLY A 166 12.85 -5.40 -0.95
N GLY A 167 13.79 -4.60 -1.48
CA GLY A 167 15.18 -4.68 -1.10
C GLY A 167 15.38 -4.31 0.36
N CYS A 168 15.80 -5.25 1.19
CA CYS A 168 16.26 -5.01 2.56
C CYS A 168 17.45 -4.06 2.55
N GLY A 169 17.19 -2.76 2.51
CA GLY A 169 18.21 -1.70 2.50
C GLY A 169 18.76 -1.38 3.89
N SER A 170 18.92 -2.36 4.77
CA SER A 170 19.51 -2.13 6.09
C SER A 170 20.46 -3.23 6.55
N CYS A 171 21.36 -3.66 5.66
CA CYS A 171 22.57 -4.38 6.06
C CYS A 171 23.81 -3.56 5.67
N SER A 172 23.86 -2.29 6.06
CA SER A 172 25.10 -1.50 6.07
C SER A 172 25.89 -1.88 7.31
N GLY A 173 26.60 -3.02 7.28
CA GLY A 173 27.39 -3.37 8.46
C GLY A 173 28.15 -4.69 8.40
N CYS A 174 28.47 -5.23 7.21
CA CYS A 174 29.42 -6.33 7.13
C CYS A 174 30.50 -6.04 6.08
N GLY A 175 31.20 -4.94 6.26
CA GLY A 175 32.41 -4.59 5.54
C GLY A 175 33.56 -4.41 6.52
N HIS A 176 34.04 -5.50 7.12
CA HIS A 176 35.34 -5.51 7.74
C HIS A 176 36.21 -6.43 6.92
N HIS A 177 36.93 -5.85 5.96
CA HIS A 177 38.17 -6.41 5.47
C HIS A 177 39.22 -6.18 6.53
N GLY A 178 39.53 -7.20 7.29
CA GLY A 178 40.71 -7.29 8.09
C GLY A 178 41.64 -8.25 7.38
N GLU A 179 42.71 -7.73 6.78
CA GLU A 179 43.92 -8.50 6.45
C GLU A 179 44.53 -9.02 7.75
N GLY A 180 44.92 -10.25 7.79
CA GLY A 180 45.72 -10.74 8.92
C GLY A 180 45.72 -12.25 9.10
N GLU A 181 46.69 -12.89 8.51
CA GLU A 181 47.54 -14.00 9.02
C GLU A 181 46.85 -15.28 9.54
N GLY A 182 47.36 -16.36 9.00
CA GLY A 182 46.98 -17.73 9.25
C GLY A 182 47.07 -18.16 10.71
N CYS A 183 46.20 -19.08 11.02
CA CYS A 183 46.38 -20.02 12.12
C CYS A 183 45.97 -21.39 11.64
N ASP A 184 47.00 -22.22 11.32
CA ASP A 184 46.89 -23.66 11.30
C ASP A 184 46.55 -24.16 12.71
N HIS A 185 45.43 -24.85 12.85
CA HIS A 185 45.28 -25.82 13.93
C HIS A 185 44.35 -26.96 13.50
N HIS A 186 44.94 -28.12 13.36
CA HIS A 186 44.30 -29.43 13.39
C HIS A 186 43.51 -29.61 14.69
N GLY A 187 42.31 -30.14 14.59
CA GLY A 187 41.55 -30.61 15.74
C GLY A 187 40.24 -31.27 15.30
N GLU A 188 40.25 -32.59 15.41
CA GLU A 188 39.10 -33.47 15.19
C GLU A 188 38.00 -33.20 16.21
N GLY A 189 36.71 -33.40 15.81
CA GLY A 189 35.68 -33.73 16.80
C GLY A 189 34.38 -32.99 16.72
N GLU A 190 33.36 -33.70 16.26
CA GLU A 190 31.98 -33.76 16.76
C GLU A 190 31.02 -32.55 16.60
N GLY A 191 29.98 -32.86 15.92
CA GLY A 191 28.61 -32.39 15.86
C GLY A 191 28.15 -31.20 16.70
N CYS A 192 27.60 -30.18 16.02
CA CYS A 192 26.76 -29.21 16.67
C CYS A 192 25.35 -29.21 16.04
N GLY A 193 24.44 -29.65 16.90
CA GLY A 193 23.01 -29.71 16.63
C GLY A 193 22.37 -28.37 16.41
N HIS A 194 21.29 -28.39 15.68
CA HIS A 194 20.31 -27.34 15.49
C HIS A 194 19.80 -26.77 16.82
N HIS A 195 19.87 -25.46 16.97
CA HIS A 195 18.93 -24.73 17.80
C HIS A 195 18.51 -23.44 17.07
N GLY A 196 17.22 -23.43 16.68
CA GLY A 196 16.53 -22.22 16.32
C GLY A 196 16.44 -21.29 17.52
N GLY A 197 16.70 -20.02 17.29
CA GLY A 197 16.58 -18.97 18.28
C GLY A 197 16.15 -17.69 17.59
N GLY A 198 14.89 -17.30 17.82
CA GLY A 198 14.26 -16.12 17.28
C GLY A 198 14.95 -14.83 17.73
N CYS A 199 15.01 -13.87 16.84
CA CYS A 199 15.43 -12.51 17.14
C CYS A 199 14.26 -11.77 17.81
N GLY A 200 14.27 -11.71 19.12
CA GLY A 200 13.38 -10.87 19.89
C GLY A 200 14.05 -9.55 20.24
N HIS A 201 13.25 -8.47 20.15
CA HIS A 201 13.40 -7.20 20.83
C HIS A 201 14.67 -6.37 20.62
N CYS A 202 14.48 -5.26 19.90
CA CYS A 202 15.20 -4.02 20.20
C CYS A 202 14.18 -2.95 20.60
N HIS A 203 14.10 -2.69 21.92
CA HIS A 203 13.61 -1.45 22.48
C HIS A 203 14.75 -0.43 22.45
N HIS A 204 14.50 0.69 21.79
CA HIS A 204 14.82 2.05 22.29
C HIS A 204 14.09 3.03 21.42
#